data_66fc8d990b6de73da0cb5aafbee8792d
#
_entry.id   66fc8d990b6de73da0cb5aafbee8792d
#
_cell.length_a   1.000
_cell.length_b   1.000
_cell.length_c   1.000
_cell.angle_alpha   90.00
_cell.angle_beta   90.00
_cell.angle_gamma   90.00
#
_symmetry.space_group_name_H-M   'P 1'
#
loop_
_entity.id
_entity.type
_entity.pdbx_description
1 polymer ?
#
loop_
_entity_poly.entity_id
_entity_poly.type
_entity_poly.pdbx_seq_one_letter_code
_entity_poly.pdbx_strand_id
1 'polypeptide(L)'
;MKLTNLMSVLVKRNGSDLHLTGDSIPFFRVQGQILPASSEEYTSNELTLDLEKILGKEKIQRFHNEKELDCSYGLDGIARFRMNIFFDRGKISCVMRALNTEIPSFAKIGLPDSVQQLLSRPRGLMLVTGCLLYTSDAADEGLGVDLGGRRII
;
A
#
# COMPACT_ATOMS: atom_id res chain seq x y z
N MET A 1 -16.86 12.04 3.72
CA MET A 1 -15.44 12.10 3.37
C MET A 1 -15.24 11.44 2.01
N LYS A 2 -14.80 12.20 1.01
CA LYS A 2 -14.66 11.74 -0.38
C LYS A 2 -13.57 10.65 -0.50
N LEU A 3 -12.48 10.79 0.25
CA LEU A 3 -11.33 9.88 0.22
C LEU A 3 -11.67 8.45 0.66
N THR A 4 -12.31 8.26 1.81
CA THR A 4 -12.69 6.94 2.32
C THR A 4 -13.70 6.24 1.42
N ASN A 5 -14.56 7.01 0.72
CA ASN A 5 -15.47 6.48 -0.28
C ASN A 5 -14.70 5.93 -1.49
N LEU A 6 -13.72 6.67 -2.01
CA LEU A 6 -12.87 6.22 -3.13
C LEU A 6 -12.08 4.95 -2.73
N MET A 7 -11.52 4.91 -1.52
CA MET A 7 -10.83 3.72 -1.01
C MET A 7 -11.75 2.50 -0.94
N SER A 8 -12.98 2.68 -0.46
CA SER A 8 -13.98 1.60 -0.40
C SER A 8 -14.39 1.10 -1.79
N VAL A 9 -14.56 2.03 -2.74
CA VAL A 9 -14.91 1.68 -4.13
C VAL A 9 -13.75 0.96 -4.82
N LEU A 10 -12.50 1.37 -4.57
CA LEU A 10 -11.31 0.67 -5.07
C LEU A 10 -11.33 -0.81 -4.68
N VAL A 11 -11.51 -1.08 -3.38
CA VAL A 11 -11.55 -2.46 -2.85
C VAL A 11 -12.71 -3.27 -3.45
N LYS A 12 -13.90 -2.69 -3.53
CA LYS A 12 -15.07 -3.34 -4.15
C LYS A 12 -14.86 -3.69 -5.62
N ARG A 13 -14.05 -2.91 -6.33
CA ARG A 13 -13.68 -3.16 -7.74
C ARG A 13 -12.45 -4.06 -7.91
N ASN A 14 -11.93 -4.63 -6.82
CA ASN A 14 -10.66 -5.38 -6.83
C ASN A 14 -9.51 -4.58 -7.48
N GLY A 15 -9.50 -3.26 -7.25
CA GLY A 15 -8.43 -2.39 -7.70
C GLY A 15 -7.21 -2.47 -6.80
N SER A 16 -6.04 -2.27 -7.37
CA SER A 16 -4.78 -2.32 -6.64
C SER A 16 -4.35 -0.96 -6.09
N ASP A 17 -4.52 0.10 -6.88
CA ASP A 17 -4.01 1.42 -6.52
C ASP A 17 -5.05 2.52 -6.78
N LEU A 18 -5.06 3.54 -5.93
CA LEU A 18 -5.78 4.80 -6.09
C LEU A 18 -4.74 5.91 -6.26
N HIS A 19 -4.83 6.64 -7.35
CA HIS A 19 -3.99 7.79 -7.68
C HIS A 19 -4.79 9.08 -7.53
N LEU A 20 -4.27 9.99 -6.74
CA LEU A 20 -4.86 11.30 -6.45
C LEU A 20 -3.83 12.38 -6.73
N THR A 21 -4.23 13.41 -7.44
CA THR A 21 -3.46 14.64 -7.62
C THR A 21 -4.43 15.80 -7.41
N GLY A 22 -4.04 16.77 -6.62
CA GLY A 22 -4.87 17.95 -6.36
C GLY A 22 -5.22 18.68 -7.67
N ASP A 23 -6.45 19.17 -7.75
CA ASP A 23 -7.06 19.83 -8.90
C ASP A 23 -7.07 18.94 -10.17
N SER A 24 -7.29 17.65 -9.96
CA SER A 24 -7.41 16.65 -11.02
C SER A 24 -8.45 15.59 -10.66
N ILE A 25 -8.94 14.87 -11.66
CA ILE A 25 -9.80 13.71 -11.41
C ILE A 25 -8.99 12.56 -10.80
N PRO A 26 -9.55 11.81 -9.85
CA PRO A 26 -8.90 10.63 -9.28
C PRO A 26 -8.92 9.46 -10.26
N PHE A 27 -7.92 8.56 -10.14
CA PHE A 27 -7.82 7.36 -10.96
C PHE A 27 -7.66 6.11 -10.10
N PHE A 28 -8.27 5.02 -10.54
CA PHE A 28 -8.03 3.66 -10.04
C PHE A 28 -7.12 2.89 -10.98
N ARG A 29 -6.30 2.02 -10.42
CA ARG A 29 -5.69 0.92 -11.16
C ARG A 29 -6.50 -0.35 -10.89
N VAL A 30 -7.11 -0.92 -11.92
CA VAL A 30 -7.90 -2.14 -11.86
C VAL A 30 -7.38 -3.10 -12.93
N GLN A 31 -6.94 -4.29 -12.54
CA GLN A 31 -6.36 -5.29 -13.44
C GLN A 31 -5.26 -4.71 -14.38
N GLY A 32 -4.41 -3.84 -13.82
CA GLY A 32 -3.32 -3.18 -14.55
C GLY A 32 -3.73 -1.95 -15.36
N GLN A 33 -5.01 -1.71 -15.59
CA GLN A 33 -5.51 -0.55 -16.35
C GLN A 33 -5.78 0.64 -15.44
N ILE A 34 -5.47 1.84 -15.93
CA ILE A 34 -5.79 3.10 -15.26
C ILE A 34 -7.15 3.59 -15.73
N LEU A 35 -8.09 3.71 -14.81
CA LEU A 35 -9.47 4.09 -15.08
C LEU A 35 -9.87 5.30 -14.23
N PRO A 36 -10.67 6.24 -14.73
CA PRO A 36 -11.22 7.32 -13.91
C PRO A 36 -12.02 6.77 -12.73
N ALA A 37 -11.75 7.27 -11.54
CA ALA A 37 -12.48 6.91 -10.32
C ALA A 37 -13.73 7.80 -10.12
N SER A 38 -13.70 9.02 -10.67
CA SER A 38 -14.76 10.02 -10.63
C SER A 38 -14.70 10.89 -11.88
N SER A 39 -15.81 11.51 -12.23
CA SER A 39 -15.86 12.58 -13.22
C SER A 39 -15.55 13.97 -12.63
N GLU A 40 -15.56 14.08 -11.31
CA GLU A 40 -15.29 15.32 -10.59
C GLU A 40 -13.82 15.39 -10.18
N GLU A 41 -13.27 16.59 -10.28
CA GLU A 41 -11.94 16.88 -9.75
C GLU A 41 -11.91 16.79 -8.23
N TYR A 42 -10.74 16.47 -7.72
CA TYR A 42 -10.42 16.49 -6.30
C TYR A 42 -9.50 17.67 -6.04
N THR A 43 -10.04 18.74 -5.47
CA THR A 43 -9.24 19.95 -5.24
C THR A 43 -8.09 19.69 -4.27
N SER A 44 -7.01 20.43 -4.41
CA SER A 44 -5.84 20.34 -3.51
C SER A 44 -6.24 20.57 -2.04
N ASN A 45 -7.17 21.49 -1.77
CA ASN A 45 -7.66 21.76 -0.43
C ASN A 45 -8.47 20.59 0.15
N GLU A 46 -9.39 20.02 -0.65
CA GLU A 46 -10.17 18.86 -0.22
C GLU A 46 -9.26 17.66 0.09
N LEU A 47 -8.27 17.40 -0.78
CA LEU A 47 -7.32 16.32 -0.60
C LEU A 47 -6.51 16.50 0.68
N THR A 48 -6.00 17.70 0.93
CA THR A 48 -5.26 18.03 2.15
C THR A 48 -6.12 17.82 3.40
N LEU A 49 -7.35 18.34 3.41
CA LEU A 49 -8.27 18.20 4.54
C LEU A 49 -8.65 16.73 4.80
N ASP A 50 -8.89 15.95 3.76
CA ASP A 50 -9.23 14.54 3.91
C ASP A 50 -8.03 13.70 4.36
N LEU A 51 -6.82 14.02 3.89
CA LEU A 51 -5.58 13.41 4.39
C LEU A 51 -5.34 13.77 5.86
N GLU A 52 -5.55 15.03 6.26
CA GLU A 52 -5.40 15.45 7.65
C GLU A 52 -6.37 14.70 8.58
N LYS A 53 -7.62 14.48 8.15
CA LYS A 53 -8.61 13.73 8.93
C LYS A 53 -8.22 12.26 9.16
N ILE A 54 -7.59 11.60 8.20
CA ILE A 54 -7.23 10.18 8.32
C ILE A 54 -5.85 9.95 8.96
N LEU A 55 -4.92 10.86 8.77
CA LEU A 55 -3.53 10.71 9.24
C LEU A 55 -3.23 11.48 10.53
N GLY A 56 -4.02 12.52 10.81
CA GLY A 56 -3.80 13.45 11.90
C GLY A 56 -2.83 14.59 11.54
N LYS A 57 -2.91 15.67 12.31
CA LYS A 57 -2.15 16.91 12.08
C LYS A 57 -0.63 16.70 12.10
N GLU A 58 -0.14 15.87 13.01
CA GLU A 58 1.29 15.62 13.19
C GLU A 58 1.94 15.05 11.91
N LYS A 59 1.32 14.02 11.31
CA LYS A 59 1.82 13.43 10.06
C LYS A 59 1.75 14.39 8.89
N ILE A 60 0.71 15.19 8.81
CA ILE A 60 0.57 16.21 7.75
C ILE A 60 1.60 17.32 7.92
N GLN A 61 1.91 17.73 9.14
CA GLN A 61 2.97 18.70 9.40
C GLN A 61 4.35 18.15 9.03
N ARG A 62 4.60 16.88 9.36
CA ARG A 62 5.80 16.16 8.92
C ARG A 62 5.91 16.14 7.39
N PHE A 63 4.82 15.80 6.69
CA PHE A 63 4.76 15.86 5.22
C PHE A 63 5.13 17.23 4.67
N HIS A 64 4.60 18.31 5.25
CA HIS A 64 4.94 19.67 4.79
C HIS A 64 6.42 20.01 4.97
N ASN A 65 7.07 19.47 5.99
CA ASN A 65 8.49 19.69 6.26
C ASN A 65 9.38 18.83 5.34
N GLU A 66 9.08 17.54 5.22
CA GLU A 66 9.88 16.55 4.49
C GLU A 66 9.56 16.50 2.99
N LYS A 67 8.40 17.05 2.57
CA LYS A 67 7.86 17.07 1.20
C LYS A 67 7.43 15.71 0.67
N GLU A 68 7.61 14.67 1.44
CA GLU A 68 7.21 13.30 1.17
C GLU A 68 6.79 12.61 2.47
N LEU A 69 5.83 11.69 2.38
CA LEU A 69 5.40 10.86 3.52
C LEU A 69 4.97 9.49 3.02
N ASP A 70 5.69 8.44 3.42
CA ASP A 70 5.23 7.06 3.29
C ASP A 70 4.62 6.61 4.62
N CYS A 71 3.41 6.10 4.57
CA CYS A 71 2.67 5.68 5.75
C CYS A 71 1.64 4.59 5.43
N SER A 72 1.03 4.03 6.46
CA SER A 72 -0.09 3.11 6.29
C SER A 72 -1.35 3.64 6.98
N TYR A 73 -2.49 3.29 6.41
CA TYR A 73 -3.81 3.58 6.96
C TYR A 73 -4.71 2.35 6.88
N GLY A 74 -5.39 2.02 7.97
CA GLY A 74 -6.42 0.98 8.02
C GLY A 74 -7.80 1.61 7.86
N LEU A 75 -8.56 1.13 6.89
CA LEU A 75 -9.98 1.44 6.76
C LEU A 75 -10.76 0.29 7.39
N ASP A 76 -11.30 0.53 8.58
CA ASP A 76 -11.90 -0.50 9.44
C ASP A 76 -12.92 -1.37 8.70
N GLY A 77 -12.77 -2.69 8.82
CA GLY A 77 -13.64 -3.67 8.19
C GLY A 77 -13.53 -3.76 6.65
N ILE A 78 -12.62 -3.03 6.01
CA ILE A 78 -12.51 -2.97 4.54
C ILE A 78 -11.13 -3.41 4.06
N ALA A 79 -10.08 -2.65 4.37
CA ALA A 79 -8.73 -2.96 3.91
C ALA A 79 -7.68 -2.10 4.63
N ARG A 80 -6.41 -2.50 4.48
CA ARG A 80 -5.26 -1.68 4.82
C ARG A 80 -4.65 -1.11 3.56
N PHE A 81 -4.11 0.10 3.65
CA PHE A 81 -3.50 0.81 2.54
C PHE A 81 -2.08 1.25 2.90
N ARG A 82 -1.14 1.06 1.98
CA ARG A 82 0.12 1.80 1.97
C ARG A 82 -0.10 3.08 1.18
N MET A 83 0.33 4.19 1.72
CA MET A 83 0.12 5.52 1.15
C MET A 83 1.46 6.22 1.00
N ASN A 84 1.74 6.71 -0.19
CA ASN A 84 2.83 7.63 -0.44
C ASN A 84 2.23 8.99 -0.83
N ILE A 85 2.59 10.03 -0.09
CA ILE A 85 2.12 11.41 -0.28
C ILE A 85 3.32 12.26 -0.64
N PHE A 86 3.21 13.04 -1.69
CA PHE A 86 4.30 13.85 -2.24
C PHE A 86 3.76 15.08 -2.95
N PHE A 87 4.65 15.98 -3.38
CA PHE A 87 4.28 17.09 -4.26
C PHE A 87 4.64 16.77 -5.71
N ASP A 88 3.65 16.87 -6.59
CA ASP A 88 3.84 16.85 -8.05
C ASP A 88 3.52 18.22 -8.61
N ARG A 89 4.53 18.88 -9.21
CA ARG A 89 4.40 20.23 -9.80
C ARG A 89 3.75 21.24 -8.85
N GLY A 90 4.10 21.17 -7.57
CA GLY A 90 3.58 22.05 -6.53
C GLY A 90 2.20 21.69 -5.99
N LYS A 91 1.55 20.66 -6.53
CA LYS A 91 0.27 20.13 -6.04
C LYS A 91 0.48 18.92 -5.16
N ILE A 92 -0.34 18.80 -4.12
CA ILE A 92 -0.35 17.59 -3.29
C ILE A 92 -0.83 16.40 -4.11
N SER A 93 -0.09 15.30 -4.04
CA SER A 93 -0.41 14.04 -4.70
C SER A 93 -0.31 12.90 -3.73
N CYS A 94 -1.12 11.86 -3.93
CA CYS A 94 -1.12 10.67 -3.10
C CYS A 94 -1.37 9.43 -3.94
N VAL A 95 -0.53 8.42 -3.76
CA VAL A 95 -0.74 7.08 -4.30
C VAL A 95 -1.02 6.14 -3.15
N MET A 96 -2.13 5.43 -3.22
CA MET A 96 -2.56 4.48 -2.20
C MET A 96 -2.65 3.09 -2.80
N ARG A 97 -1.93 2.14 -2.23
CA ARG A 97 -2.01 0.72 -2.58
C ARG A 97 -2.87 -0.04 -1.58
N ALA A 98 -3.90 -0.72 -2.08
CA ALA A 98 -4.68 -1.62 -1.27
C ALA A 98 -3.86 -2.88 -0.95
N LEU A 99 -3.79 -3.23 0.33
CA LEU A 99 -3.10 -4.43 0.81
C LEU A 99 -4.14 -5.51 1.10
N ASN A 100 -3.91 -6.71 0.59
CA ASN A 100 -4.72 -7.86 0.94
C ASN A 100 -4.61 -8.13 2.44
N THR A 101 -5.73 -8.19 3.13
CA THR A 101 -5.80 -8.55 4.56
C THR A 101 -5.75 -10.06 4.77
N GLU A 102 -6.14 -10.83 3.76
CA GLU A 102 -6.08 -12.28 3.79
C GLU A 102 -4.75 -12.79 3.26
N ILE A 103 -4.06 -13.61 4.04
CA ILE A 103 -2.89 -14.34 3.58
C ILE A 103 -3.39 -15.46 2.65
N PRO A 104 -3.00 -15.46 1.36
CA PRO A 104 -3.45 -16.50 0.44
C PRO A 104 -2.84 -17.86 0.82
N SER A 105 -3.60 -18.95 0.64
CA SER A 105 -3.08 -20.30 0.82
C SER A 105 -2.03 -20.62 -0.25
N PHE A 106 -1.14 -21.59 0.02
CA PHE A 106 -0.13 -22.06 -0.94
C PHE A 106 -0.74 -22.50 -2.27
N ALA A 107 -1.87 -23.19 -2.23
CA ALA A 107 -2.60 -23.59 -3.44
C ALA A 107 -3.11 -22.39 -4.23
N LYS A 108 -3.59 -21.34 -3.56
CA LYS A 108 -4.10 -20.11 -4.21
C LYS A 108 -3.00 -19.35 -4.95
N ILE A 109 -1.77 -19.38 -4.44
CA ILE A 109 -0.60 -18.75 -5.09
C ILE A 109 0.17 -19.71 -6.01
N GLY A 110 -0.33 -20.92 -6.21
CA GLY A 110 0.25 -21.90 -7.13
C GLY A 110 1.52 -22.58 -6.63
N LEU A 111 1.81 -22.55 -5.33
CA LEU A 111 2.96 -23.24 -4.75
C LEU A 111 2.63 -24.72 -4.53
N PRO A 112 3.54 -25.66 -4.87
CA PRO A 112 3.35 -27.07 -4.63
C PRO A 112 3.39 -27.42 -3.13
N ASP A 113 2.73 -28.52 -2.75
CA ASP A 113 2.65 -28.99 -1.35
C ASP A 113 4.03 -29.28 -0.73
N SER A 114 5.02 -29.60 -1.55
CA SER A 114 6.41 -29.79 -1.11
C SER A 114 7.00 -28.55 -0.41
N VAL A 115 6.59 -27.36 -0.81
CA VAL A 115 7.02 -26.10 -0.17
C VAL A 115 6.48 -26.02 1.25
N GLN A 116 5.22 -26.39 1.47
CA GLN A 116 4.62 -26.42 2.81
C GLN A 116 5.33 -27.41 3.73
N GLN A 117 5.68 -28.60 3.20
CA GLN A 117 6.43 -29.62 3.94
C GLN A 117 7.83 -29.13 4.32
N LEU A 118 8.51 -28.39 3.43
CA LEU A 118 9.82 -27.81 3.71
C LEU A 118 9.75 -26.73 4.80
N LEU A 119 8.72 -25.89 4.79
CA LEU A 119 8.51 -24.85 5.80
C LEU A 119 8.17 -25.41 7.19
N SER A 120 7.65 -26.64 7.26
CA SER A 120 7.32 -27.31 8.53
C SER A 120 8.54 -27.94 9.20
N ARG A 121 9.71 -27.96 8.57
CA ARG A 121 10.92 -28.55 9.16
C ARG A 121 11.46 -27.70 10.31
N PRO A 122 11.89 -28.32 11.41
CA PRO A 122 12.35 -27.59 12.61
C PRO A 122 13.73 -26.94 12.43
N ARG A 123 14.47 -27.29 11.37
CA ARG A 123 15.82 -26.78 11.07
C ARG A 123 16.01 -26.66 9.57
N GLY A 124 16.75 -25.64 9.15
CA GLY A 124 17.09 -25.36 7.75
C GLY A 124 16.91 -23.88 7.42
N LEU A 125 17.39 -23.50 6.24
CA LEU A 125 17.23 -22.17 5.67
C LEU A 125 16.47 -22.31 4.35
N MET A 126 15.40 -21.55 4.18
CA MET A 126 14.69 -21.41 2.93
C MET A 126 14.88 -19.99 2.41
N LEU A 127 15.46 -19.86 1.21
CA LEU A 127 15.66 -18.58 0.54
C LEU A 127 14.57 -18.40 -0.52
N VAL A 128 13.85 -17.28 -0.43
CA VAL A 128 12.91 -16.84 -1.47
C VAL A 128 13.59 -15.69 -2.22
N THR A 129 13.83 -15.87 -3.51
CA THR A 129 14.53 -14.91 -4.36
C THR A 129 13.68 -14.52 -5.57
N GLY A 130 13.87 -13.32 -6.08
CA GLY A 130 13.19 -12.85 -7.29
C GLY A 130 13.61 -11.43 -7.67
N CYS A 131 13.38 -11.04 -8.91
CA CYS A 131 13.82 -9.74 -9.43
C CYS A 131 13.22 -8.53 -8.67
N LEU A 132 12.02 -8.67 -8.10
CA LEU A 132 11.39 -7.61 -7.31
C LEU A 132 11.97 -7.51 -5.89
N LEU A 133 12.65 -8.54 -5.40
CA LEU A 133 13.26 -8.54 -4.06
C LEU A 133 14.58 -7.77 -4.04
N TYR A 134 15.24 -7.59 -5.18
CA TYR A 134 16.47 -6.79 -5.27
C TYR A 134 16.25 -5.29 -5.11
N THR A 135 15.01 -4.83 -5.25
CA THR A 135 14.62 -3.40 -5.17
C THR A 135 13.63 -3.11 -4.05
N SER A 136 13.35 -4.08 -3.17
CA SER A 136 12.45 -3.89 -2.03
C SER A 136 13.24 -3.67 -0.75
N ASP A 137 12.73 -2.82 0.16
CA ASP A 137 13.32 -2.58 1.48
C ASP A 137 13.59 -3.85 2.27
N ALA A 138 12.78 -4.90 2.06
CA ALA A 138 12.96 -6.20 2.69
C ALA A 138 14.27 -6.90 2.27
N ALA A 139 14.87 -6.55 1.11
CA ALA A 139 16.16 -7.07 0.67
C ALA A 139 17.35 -6.29 1.29
N ASP A 140 17.12 -5.05 1.66
CA ASP A 140 18.15 -4.12 2.17
C ASP A 140 18.18 -4.07 3.70
N GLU A 141 17.12 -4.51 4.38
CA GLU A 141 17.11 -4.67 5.82
C GLU A 141 18.01 -5.85 6.23
N GLY A 142 19.25 -5.55 6.56
CA GLY A 142 20.27 -6.52 7.00
C GLY A 142 19.95 -7.27 8.31
N LEU A 143 18.72 -7.20 8.79
CA LEU A 143 18.22 -7.82 10.03
C LEU A 143 16.88 -8.54 9.82
N GLY A 144 16.62 -9.05 8.62
CA GLY A 144 15.37 -9.75 8.28
C GLY A 144 15.10 -11.05 9.08
N VAL A 145 15.98 -11.44 9.99
CA VAL A 145 15.81 -12.60 10.87
C VAL A 145 16.22 -12.21 12.27
N ASP A 146 15.32 -12.37 13.25
CA ASP A 146 15.68 -12.21 14.65
C ASP A 146 16.66 -13.31 15.07
N LEU A 147 17.45 -13.08 16.13
CA LEU A 147 18.42 -14.02 16.68
C LEU A 147 17.77 -15.33 17.21
N GLY A 148 16.44 -15.39 17.30
CA GLY A 148 15.67 -16.58 17.63
C GLY A 148 15.21 -17.39 16.41
N GLY A 149 15.60 -17.01 15.19
CA GLY A 149 15.24 -17.70 13.95
C GLY A 149 13.79 -17.51 13.54
N ARG A 150 13.09 -16.53 14.09
CA ARG A 150 11.74 -16.15 13.68
C ARG A 150 11.82 -15.10 12.58
N ARG A 151 11.00 -15.30 11.55
CA ARG A 151 10.89 -14.34 10.46
C ARG A 151 10.19 -13.08 10.98
N ILE A 152 10.81 -11.92 10.80
CA ILE A 152 10.18 -10.62 10.93
C ILE A 152 9.57 -10.31 9.56
N ILE A 153 8.26 -10.15 9.53
CA ILE A 153 7.51 -9.73 8.33
C ILE A 153 7.23 -8.24 8.47
#